data_412855ce6062b6c0d031234321566720
#
_entry.id   412855ce6062b6c0d031234321566720
#
_cell.length_a   1.000
_cell.length_b   1.000
_cell.length_c   1.000
_cell.angle_alpha   90.00
_cell.angle_beta   90.00
_cell.angle_gamma   90.00
#
_symmetry.space_group_name_H-M   'P 1'
#
loop_
_entity.id
_entity.type
_entity.pdbx_description
1 polymer ?
#
loop_
_entity_poly.entity_id
_entity_poly.type
_entity_poly.pdbx_seq_one_letter_code
_entity_poly.pdbx_strand_id
1 'polypeptide(L)'
;MMFALHTGLRLNEIWQLDSKSVGKEDGIKFINVKTAKQTGGVSKYRQIPLHKNIEYLGDLKWLEQIKKGKESSDYFGKRLNRHIHKSIPSANVSFHRLRGNFAKAIKDYCLENSLADLTSVLLGHSTDLATDTYAKGVSLKAKKEVLKGLEIFNFLIFSASKNFLSQKI
;
A
#
# COMPACT_ATOMS: atom_id res chain seq x y z
N MET A 1 1.97 -9.58 -0.80
CA MET A 1 1.29 -9.01 -1.99
C MET A 1 0.07 -8.18 -1.62
N MET A 2 -0.92 -8.72 -0.89
CA MET A 2 -2.14 -7.98 -0.47
C MET A 2 -1.85 -6.65 0.23
N PHE A 3 -0.89 -6.62 1.15
CA PHE A 3 -0.50 -5.39 1.85
C PHE A 3 -0.06 -4.27 0.89
N ALA A 4 0.77 -4.59 -0.11
CA ALA A 4 1.22 -3.61 -1.10
C ALA A 4 0.09 -3.11 -2.01
N LEU A 5 -0.83 -4.01 -2.39
CA LEU A 5 -1.99 -3.66 -3.21
C LEU A 5 -2.94 -2.67 -2.53
N HIS A 6 -3.13 -2.81 -1.20
CA HIS A 6 -4.05 -1.98 -0.44
C HIS A 6 -3.42 -0.75 0.21
N THR A 7 -2.10 -0.61 0.14
CA THR A 7 -1.37 0.53 0.71
C THR A 7 -0.63 1.36 -0.33
N GLY A 8 -0.38 0.79 -1.51
CA GLY A 8 0.41 1.43 -2.56
C GLY A 8 1.87 1.73 -2.17
N LEU A 9 2.37 1.14 -1.08
CA LEU A 9 3.73 1.38 -0.60
C LEU A 9 4.79 0.85 -1.57
N ARG A 10 5.92 1.57 -1.61
CA ARG A 10 7.14 1.05 -2.26
C ARG A 10 7.71 -0.11 -1.44
N LEU A 11 8.43 -1.01 -2.09
CA LEU A 11 9.07 -2.14 -1.42
C LEU A 11 9.95 -1.70 -0.24
N ASN A 12 10.80 -0.71 -0.44
CA ASN A 12 11.66 -0.18 0.61
C ASN A 12 10.88 0.52 1.73
N GLU A 13 9.74 1.12 1.43
CA GLU A 13 8.85 1.69 2.45
C GLU A 13 8.25 0.57 3.32
N ILE A 14 7.79 -0.53 2.71
CA ILE A 14 7.32 -1.71 3.45
C ILE A 14 8.44 -2.29 4.29
N TRP A 15 9.64 -2.42 3.72
CA TRP A 15 10.78 -3.01 4.43
C TRP A 15 11.20 -2.22 5.66
N GLN A 16 10.97 -0.91 5.68
CA GLN A 16 11.29 -0.04 6.82
C GLN A 16 10.23 -0.09 7.94
N LEU A 17 9.03 -0.65 7.69
CA LEU A 17 8.00 -0.73 8.71
C LEU A 17 8.38 -1.68 9.84
N ASP A 18 7.93 -1.33 11.04
CA ASP A 18 8.04 -2.10 12.27
C ASP A 18 6.77 -1.93 13.13
N SER A 19 6.72 -2.54 14.29
CA SER A 19 5.59 -2.42 15.22
C SER A 19 5.30 -0.98 15.64
N LYS A 20 6.30 -0.08 15.66
CA LYS A 20 6.14 1.36 15.97
C LYS A 20 5.50 2.13 14.82
N SER A 21 5.50 1.57 13.63
CA SER A 21 4.86 2.18 12.46
C SER A 21 3.34 2.07 12.49
N VAL A 22 2.77 1.27 13.39
CA VAL A 22 1.33 1.06 13.53
C VAL A 22 0.74 2.08 14.49
N GLY A 23 -0.34 2.73 14.08
CA GLY A 23 -1.09 3.66 14.92
C GLY A 23 -2.59 3.41 14.87
N LYS A 24 -3.30 4.02 15.83
CA LYS A 24 -4.77 4.04 15.88
C LYS A 24 -5.23 5.39 16.37
N GLU A 25 -6.15 6.00 15.65
CA GLU A 25 -6.75 7.31 15.97
C GLU A 25 -8.22 7.26 15.55
N ASP A 26 -9.13 7.69 16.42
CA ASP A 26 -10.59 7.67 16.19
C ASP A 26 -11.12 6.32 15.70
N GLY A 27 -10.59 5.21 16.25
CA GLY A 27 -10.95 3.86 15.84
C GLY A 27 -10.33 3.40 14.51
N ILE A 28 -9.65 4.27 13.78
CA ILE A 28 -9.02 3.97 12.49
C ILE A 28 -7.59 3.50 12.73
N LYS A 29 -7.29 2.26 12.34
CA LYS A 29 -5.91 1.76 12.29
C LYS A 29 -5.21 2.29 11.04
N PHE A 30 -3.97 2.68 11.19
CA PHE A 30 -3.15 3.21 10.09
C PHE A 30 -1.68 2.81 10.23
N ILE A 31 -0.95 2.96 9.13
CA ILE A 31 0.51 2.83 9.10
C ILE A 31 1.13 4.20 8.90
N ASN A 32 2.11 4.54 9.77
CA ASN A 32 2.99 5.68 9.58
C ASN A 32 4.14 5.29 8.66
N VAL A 33 4.22 5.93 7.51
CA VAL A 33 5.22 5.63 6.49
C VAL A 33 6.19 6.80 6.37
N LYS A 34 7.48 6.51 6.52
CA LYS A 34 8.53 7.48 6.22
C LYS A 34 8.69 7.59 4.70
N THR A 35 8.53 8.78 4.16
CA THR A 35 8.64 9.01 2.72
C THR A 35 10.11 8.91 2.29
N ALA A 36 10.37 8.11 1.25
CA ALA A 36 11.73 7.81 0.80
C ALA A 36 12.46 9.00 0.16
N LYS A 37 11.73 9.98 -0.41
CA LYS A 37 12.32 11.22 -0.93
C LYS A 37 12.32 12.29 0.14
N GLN A 38 13.51 12.72 0.54
CA GLN A 38 13.71 13.90 1.37
C GLN A 38 13.94 15.11 0.45
N THR A 39 13.06 16.10 0.50
CA THR A 39 13.31 17.40 -0.07
C THR A 39 13.62 18.34 1.10
N GLY A 40 14.82 18.92 1.12
CA GLY A 40 15.23 19.85 2.19
C GLY A 40 15.58 19.21 3.55
N GLY A 41 16.03 17.94 3.59
CA GLY A 41 16.57 17.31 4.81
C GLY A 41 15.55 16.90 5.87
N VAL A 42 14.27 17.18 5.69
CA VAL A 42 13.22 16.85 6.65
C VAL A 42 12.53 15.54 6.27
N SER A 43 12.57 14.57 7.16
CA SER A 43 11.81 13.32 6.99
C SER A 43 10.32 13.60 7.07
N LYS A 44 9.61 13.33 5.98
CA LYS A 44 8.16 13.44 5.93
C LYS A 44 7.53 12.09 6.24
N TYR A 45 6.52 12.10 7.11
CA TYR A 45 5.70 10.94 7.41
C TYR A 45 4.32 11.13 6.80
N ARG A 46 3.72 10.04 6.33
CA ARG A 46 2.33 10.01 5.93
C ARG A 46 1.60 8.86 6.61
N GLN A 47 0.36 9.10 6.95
CA GLN A 47 -0.53 8.10 7.51
C GLN A 47 -1.36 7.47 6.39
N ILE A 48 -1.33 6.14 6.32
CA ILE A 48 -2.14 5.36 5.39
C ILE A 48 -3.09 4.51 6.22
N PRO A 49 -4.41 4.78 6.18
CA PRO A 49 -5.39 3.94 6.86
C PRO A 49 -5.33 2.50 6.34
N LEU A 50 -5.50 1.54 7.24
CA LEU A 50 -5.61 0.15 6.84
C LEU A 50 -7.01 -0.13 6.30
N HIS A 51 -7.05 -0.71 5.09
CA HIS A 51 -8.28 -1.23 4.54
C HIS A 51 -8.72 -2.47 5.33
N LYS A 52 -10.04 -2.70 5.50
CA LYS A 52 -10.60 -3.83 6.27
C LYS A 52 -9.99 -5.19 5.88
N ASN A 53 -9.71 -5.39 4.60
CA ASN A 53 -9.17 -6.64 4.06
C ASN A 53 -7.73 -6.94 4.48
N ILE A 54 -7.01 -5.95 5.01
CA ILE A 54 -5.62 -6.09 5.45
C ILE A 54 -5.42 -5.68 6.91
N GLU A 55 -6.47 -5.38 7.65
CA GLU A 55 -6.36 -5.00 9.06
C GLU A 55 -5.69 -6.10 9.91
N TYR A 56 -5.85 -7.38 9.53
CA TYR A 56 -5.19 -8.51 10.17
C TYR A 56 -3.67 -8.55 9.93
N LEU A 57 -3.17 -7.87 8.90
CA LEU A 57 -1.74 -7.72 8.61
C LEU A 57 -1.14 -6.49 9.32
N GLY A 58 -1.97 -5.68 9.96
CA GLY A 58 -1.57 -4.40 10.52
C GLY A 58 -0.71 -4.50 11.77
N ASP A 59 -0.55 -5.68 12.39
CA ASP A 59 0.40 -5.91 13.49
C ASP A 59 1.84 -6.10 13.01
N LEU A 60 2.04 -6.22 11.70
CA LEU A 60 3.31 -6.38 11.01
C LEU A 60 4.17 -7.59 11.45
N LYS A 61 3.62 -8.52 12.25
CA LYS A 61 4.36 -9.72 12.71
C LYS A 61 4.88 -10.56 11.54
N TRP A 62 4.10 -10.66 10.46
CA TRP A 62 4.50 -11.34 9.24
C TRP A 62 5.78 -10.74 8.63
N LEU A 63 5.95 -9.41 8.70
CA LEU A 63 7.12 -8.71 8.18
C LEU A 63 8.34 -8.94 9.08
N GLU A 64 8.14 -8.90 10.38
CA GLU A 64 9.20 -9.20 11.35
C GLU A 64 9.71 -10.64 11.19
N GLN A 65 8.82 -11.60 10.95
CA GLN A 65 9.22 -12.98 10.66
C GLN A 65 10.07 -13.11 9.40
N ILE A 66 9.68 -12.39 8.32
CA ILE A 66 10.47 -12.36 7.08
C ILE A 66 11.87 -11.77 7.34
N LYS A 67 11.95 -10.67 8.09
CA LYS A 67 13.22 -10.01 8.42
C LYS A 67 14.14 -10.89 9.29
N LYS A 68 13.58 -11.68 10.23
CA LYS A 68 14.34 -12.62 11.04
C LYS A 68 15.08 -13.68 10.20
N GLY A 69 14.57 -14.02 9.02
CA GLY A 69 15.21 -14.89 8.07
C GLY A 69 16.47 -14.31 7.40
N LYS A 70 16.95 -13.13 7.83
CA LYS A 70 18.11 -12.41 7.28
C LYS A 70 18.02 -12.08 5.78
N GLU A 71 16.82 -12.02 5.24
CA GLU A 71 16.61 -11.61 3.86
C GLU A 71 16.88 -10.10 3.72
N SER A 72 17.47 -9.69 2.61
CA SER A 72 17.52 -8.27 2.25
C SER A 72 16.21 -7.83 1.55
N SER A 73 15.95 -6.52 1.51
CA SER A 73 14.81 -5.98 0.76
C SER A 73 14.86 -6.37 -0.72
N ASP A 74 16.04 -6.41 -1.31
CA ASP A 74 16.25 -6.79 -2.71
C ASP A 74 15.93 -8.26 -2.96
N TYR A 75 16.40 -9.15 -2.05
CA TYR A 75 16.10 -10.57 -2.15
C TYR A 75 14.59 -10.82 -1.99
N PHE A 76 13.97 -10.19 -1.02
CA PHE A 76 12.51 -10.23 -0.83
C PHE A 76 11.77 -9.74 -2.07
N GLY A 77 12.21 -8.63 -2.68
CA GLY A 77 11.64 -8.09 -3.91
C GLY A 77 11.75 -9.05 -5.10
N LYS A 78 12.92 -9.65 -5.29
CA LYS A 78 13.16 -10.65 -6.34
C LYS A 78 12.28 -11.89 -6.14
N ARG A 79 12.17 -12.38 -4.89
CA ARG A 79 11.31 -13.53 -4.55
C ARG A 79 9.84 -13.23 -4.83
N LEU A 80 9.39 -12.04 -4.44
CA LEU A 80 8.02 -11.61 -4.67
C LEU A 80 7.69 -11.46 -6.15
N ASN A 81 8.58 -10.84 -6.94
CA ASN A 81 8.39 -10.73 -8.39
C ASN A 81 8.35 -12.11 -9.05
N ARG A 82 9.25 -13.02 -8.66
CA ARG A 82 9.23 -14.42 -9.16
C ARG A 82 7.90 -15.10 -8.85
N HIS A 83 7.37 -14.89 -7.65
CA HIS A 83 6.08 -15.44 -7.26
C HIS A 83 4.91 -14.86 -8.08
N ILE A 84 4.93 -13.54 -8.33
CA ILE A 84 3.95 -12.87 -9.19
C ILE A 84 4.00 -13.46 -10.60
N HIS A 85 5.17 -13.56 -11.22
CA HIS A 85 5.33 -14.12 -12.56
C HIS A 85 4.91 -15.58 -12.66
N LYS A 86 5.18 -16.38 -11.61
CA LYS A 86 4.74 -17.77 -11.56
C LYS A 86 3.21 -17.89 -11.49
N SER A 87 2.57 -16.97 -10.77
CA SER A 87 1.11 -16.98 -10.57
C SER A 87 0.35 -16.38 -11.77
N ILE A 88 0.95 -15.45 -12.48
CA ILE A 88 0.37 -14.73 -13.63
C ILE A 88 1.41 -14.63 -14.75
N PRO A 89 1.72 -15.74 -15.46
CA PRO A 89 2.81 -15.77 -16.42
C PRO A 89 2.63 -14.82 -17.61
N SER A 90 1.39 -14.57 -18.02
CA SER A 90 1.03 -13.72 -19.16
C SER A 90 1.07 -12.22 -18.85
N ALA A 91 1.18 -11.84 -17.58
CA ALA A 91 1.14 -10.44 -17.19
C ALA A 91 2.56 -9.90 -16.97
N ASN A 92 2.91 -8.82 -17.67
CA ASN A 92 4.11 -8.03 -17.36
C ASN A 92 3.88 -7.24 -16.06
N VAL A 93 3.70 -7.96 -14.94
CA VAL A 93 3.40 -7.40 -13.62
C VAL A 93 4.63 -7.48 -12.75
N SER A 94 5.07 -6.34 -12.26
CA SER A 94 6.12 -6.22 -11.24
C SER A 94 5.53 -5.70 -9.92
N PHE A 95 6.29 -5.81 -8.83
CA PHE A 95 5.89 -5.21 -7.56
C PHE A 95 5.58 -3.71 -7.70
N HIS A 96 6.34 -2.99 -8.51
CA HIS A 96 6.11 -1.56 -8.75
C HIS A 96 4.75 -1.30 -9.42
N ARG A 97 4.30 -2.21 -10.27
CA ARG A 97 3.01 -2.10 -10.95
C ARG A 97 1.81 -2.22 -9.99
N LEU A 98 1.97 -2.93 -8.86
CA LEU A 98 0.94 -2.98 -7.80
C LEU A 98 0.64 -1.59 -7.25
N ARG A 99 1.66 -0.76 -7.09
CA ARG A 99 1.51 0.64 -6.68
C ARG A 99 0.83 1.48 -7.76
N GLY A 100 1.15 1.26 -9.04
CA GLY A 100 0.47 1.90 -10.17
C GLY A 100 -1.03 1.56 -10.20
N ASN A 101 -1.37 0.30 -9.97
CA ASN A 101 -2.76 -0.14 -9.89
C ASN A 101 -3.51 0.50 -8.72
N PHE A 102 -2.88 0.60 -7.55
CA PHE A 102 -3.43 1.30 -6.39
C PHE A 102 -3.68 2.78 -6.71
N ALA A 103 -2.70 3.46 -7.35
CA ALA A 103 -2.84 4.85 -7.77
C ALA A 103 -4.02 5.07 -8.71
N LYS A 104 -4.11 4.20 -9.74
CA LYS A 104 -5.20 4.25 -10.71
C LYS A 104 -6.56 4.06 -10.04
N ALA A 105 -6.68 3.07 -9.17
CA ALA A 105 -7.93 2.79 -8.46
C ALA A 105 -8.41 3.96 -7.62
N ILE A 106 -7.51 4.62 -6.87
CA ILE A 106 -7.87 5.81 -6.10
C ILE A 106 -8.34 6.92 -7.01
N LYS A 107 -7.59 7.18 -8.08
CA LYS A 107 -7.93 8.25 -9.03
C LYS A 107 -9.30 8.01 -9.67
N ASP A 108 -9.53 6.79 -10.16
CA ASP A 108 -10.80 6.41 -10.79
C ASP A 108 -11.96 6.58 -9.79
N TYR A 109 -11.80 6.05 -8.56
CA TYR A 109 -12.81 6.17 -7.52
C TYR A 109 -13.12 7.63 -7.13
N CYS A 110 -12.08 8.45 -6.97
CA CYS A 110 -12.27 9.87 -6.66
C CYS A 110 -13.00 10.59 -7.78
N LEU A 111 -12.68 10.29 -9.04
CA LEU A 111 -13.34 10.87 -10.21
C LEU A 111 -14.82 10.46 -10.28
N GLU A 112 -15.13 9.17 -10.15
CA GLU A 112 -16.48 8.63 -10.22
C GLU A 112 -17.40 9.16 -9.12
N ASN A 113 -16.84 9.48 -7.96
CA ASN A 113 -17.59 9.98 -6.80
C ASN A 113 -17.46 11.49 -6.60
N SER A 114 -16.92 12.22 -7.56
CA SER A 114 -16.70 13.68 -7.47
C SER A 114 -15.94 14.11 -6.21
N LEU A 115 -14.97 13.30 -5.80
CA LEU A 115 -14.10 13.55 -4.66
C LEU A 115 -12.78 14.17 -5.10
N ALA A 116 -12.12 14.88 -4.19
CA ALA A 116 -10.77 15.37 -4.41
C ALA A 116 -9.78 14.20 -4.60
N ASP A 117 -8.88 14.29 -5.58
CA ASP A 117 -7.87 13.26 -5.85
C ASP A 117 -6.85 13.16 -4.70
N LEU A 118 -6.92 12.09 -3.92
CA LEU A 118 -6.00 11.80 -2.83
C LEU A 118 -4.79 10.92 -3.23
N THR A 119 -4.60 10.66 -4.52
CA THR A 119 -3.54 9.77 -5.01
C THR A 119 -2.16 10.24 -4.56
N SER A 120 -1.83 11.52 -4.74
CA SER A 120 -0.54 12.09 -4.33
C SER A 120 -0.32 12.04 -2.83
N VAL A 121 -1.38 12.31 -2.05
CA VAL A 121 -1.36 12.28 -0.57
C VAL A 121 -1.08 10.87 -0.04
N LEU A 122 -1.81 9.88 -0.55
CA LEU A 122 -1.67 8.49 -0.12
C LEU A 122 -0.35 7.86 -0.59
N LEU A 123 0.12 8.21 -1.79
CA LEU A 123 1.38 7.71 -2.31
C LEU A 123 2.61 8.48 -1.80
N GLY A 124 2.44 9.67 -1.26
CA GLY A 124 3.56 10.53 -0.84
C GLY A 124 4.35 11.04 -2.03
N HIS A 125 3.66 11.42 -3.10
CA HIS A 125 4.23 12.19 -4.20
C HIS A 125 4.07 13.66 -3.86
N SER A 126 5.12 14.31 -3.36
CA SER A 126 5.14 15.77 -3.29
C SER A 126 5.84 16.29 -4.53
N THR A 127 5.10 16.98 -5.39
CA THR A 127 5.65 17.61 -6.58
C THR A 127 5.89 19.09 -6.37
N ASP A 128 5.19 19.70 -5.41
CA ASP A 128 5.29 21.13 -5.08
C ASP A 128 4.83 21.43 -3.64
N LEU A 129 5.02 22.70 -3.23
CA LEU A 129 4.66 23.21 -1.92
C LEU A 129 3.14 23.16 -1.67
N ALA A 130 2.34 23.36 -2.70
CA ALA A 130 0.88 23.35 -2.62
C ALA A 130 0.35 21.95 -2.32
N THR A 131 0.89 20.93 -2.98
CA THR A 131 0.53 19.51 -2.71
C THR A 131 0.91 19.11 -1.28
N ASP A 132 2.03 19.58 -0.76
CA ASP A 132 2.45 19.31 0.61
C ASP A 132 1.51 19.95 1.66
N THR A 133 1.08 21.17 1.41
CA THR A 133 0.14 21.90 2.29
C THR A 133 -1.22 21.21 2.29
N TYR A 134 -1.72 20.82 1.11
CA TYR A 134 -2.95 20.06 0.98
C TYR A 134 -2.87 18.70 1.67
N ALA A 135 -1.76 17.98 1.51
CA ALA A 135 -1.55 16.66 2.10
C ALA A 135 -1.63 16.68 3.63
N LYS A 136 -1.16 17.76 4.27
CA LYS A 136 -1.23 17.93 5.73
C LYS A 136 -2.65 18.17 6.23
N GLY A 137 -3.52 18.78 5.40
CA GLY A 137 -4.91 19.08 5.76
C GLY A 137 -5.89 17.92 5.59
N VAL A 138 -5.50 16.85 4.88
CA VAL A 138 -6.41 15.72 4.63
C VAL A 138 -6.50 14.81 5.85
N SER A 139 -7.70 14.74 6.43
CA SER A 139 -7.95 13.91 7.62
C SER A 139 -7.80 12.41 7.34
N LEU A 140 -7.50 11.65 8.40
CA LEU A 140 -7.41 10.19 8.34
C LEU A 140 -8.75 9.57 7.93
N LYS A 141 -9.88 10.18 8.35
CA LYS A 141 -11.23 9.77 8.00
C LYS A 141 -11.47 9.91 6.47
N ALA A 142 -11.09 11.04 5.87
CA ALA A 142 -11.23 11.24 4.42
C ALA A 142 -10.41 10.21 3.62
N LYS A 143 -9.17 9.94 4.05
CA LYS A 143 -8.34 8.88 3.45
C LYS A 143 -8.99 7.50 3.58
N LYS A 144 -9.60 7.19 4.73
CA LYS A 144 -10.29 5.90 4.98
C LYS A 144 -11.49 5.74 4.06
N GLU A 145 -12.29 6.80 3.85
CA GLU A 145 -13.45 6.74 2.96
C GLU A 145 -13.05 6.44 1.51
N VAL A 146 -12.01 7.10 1.00
CA VAL A 146 -11.50 6.81 -0.35
C VAL A 146 -11.00 5.35 -0.44
N LEU A 147 -10.31 4.86 0.59
CA LEU A 147 -9.82 3.47 0.58
C LEU A 147 -10.95 2.42 0.65
N LYS A 148 -12.10 2.74 1.26
CA LYS A 148 -13.27 1.84 1.23
C LYS A 148 -13.75 1.56 -0.19
N GLY A 149 -13.68 2.55 -1.06
CA GLY A 149 -14.07 2.41 -2.47
C GLY A 149 -13.18 1.45 -3.27
N LEU A 150 -12.02 1.06 -2.74
CA LEU A 150 -11.17 0.04 -3.35
C LEU A 150 -11.76 -1.39 -3.24
N GLU A 151 -12.95 -1.57 -2.70
CA GLU A 151 -13.61 -2.88 -2.59
C GLU A 151 -13.80 -3.57 -3.94
N ILE A 152 -13.94 -2.80 -5.02
CA ILE A 152 -14.07 -3.31 -6.39
C ILE A 152 -12.81 -4.10 -6.82
N PHE A 153 -11.64 -3.80 -6.24
CA PHE A 153 -10.40 -4.54 -6.50
C PHE A 153 -10.41 -5.97 -5.96
N ASN A 154 -11.27 -6.28 -5.00
CA ASN A 154 -11.35 -7.62 -4.43
C ASN A 154 -11.79 -8.67 -5.44
N PHE A 155 -12.63 -8.32 -6.41
CA PHE A 155 -13.21 -9.30 -7.33
C PHE A 155 -12.17 -9.87 -8.31
N LEU A 156 -11.26 -9.04 -8.82
CA LEU A 156 -10.22 -9.47 -9.77
C LEU A 156 -9.08 -10.24 -9.09
N ILE A 157 -8.75 -9.91 -7.84
CA ILE A 157 -7.68 -10.56 -7.09
C ILE A 157 -8.17 -11.87 -6.45
N PHE A 158 -9.43 -11.92 -6.01
CA PHE A 158 -10.02 -13.12 -5.43
C PHE A 158 -10.23 -14.24 -6.45
N SER A 159 -10.53 -13.92 -7.70
CA SER A 159 -10.60 -14.94 -8.75
C SER A 159 -9.22 -15.55 -9.06
N ALA A 160 -8.16 -14.75 -9.02
CA ALA A 160 -6.78 -15.23 -9.20
C ALA A 160 -6.26 -16.01 -7.97
N SER A 161 -6.69 -15.64 -6.74
CA SER A 161 -6.25 -16.33 -5.51
C SER A 161 -7.04 -17.58 -5.18
N LYS A 162 -8.31 -17.71 -5.59
CA LYS A 162 -9.06 -18.98 -5.47
C LYS A 162 -8.44 -20.10 -6.29
N ASN A 163 -7.92 -19.78 -7.48
CA ASN A 163 -7.17 -20.76 -8.29
C ASN A 163 -5.81 -21.14 -7.62
N PHE A 164 -5.33 -20.35 -6.68
CA PHE A 164 -4.09 -20.63 -5.96
C PHE A 164 -4.27 -21.55 -4.75
N LEU A 165 -5.40 -21.46 -4.06
CA LEU A 165 -5.69 -22.31 -2.91
C LEU A 165 -6.21 -23.71 -3.30
N SER A 166 -6.80 -23.85 -4.49
CA SER A 166 -7.30 -25.14 -5.01
C SER A 166 -6.20 -26.03 -5.62
N GLN A 167 -4.97 -25.56 -5.76
CA GLN A 167 -3.83 -26.35 -6.27
C GLN A 167 -2.92 -26.91 -5.17
N LYS A 168 -3.33 -26.87 -3.90
CA LYS A 168 -2.58 -27.40 -2.75
C LYS A 168 -3.38 -28.44 -1.95
N ILE A 169 -4.20 -29.25 -2.62
CA ILE A 169 -4.75 -30.49 -2.05
C ILE A 169 -4.34 -31.65 -2.93
#